data_08cbdef9559a28818fc6f1de63ff88d6
#
_entry.id   08cbdef9559a28818fc6f1de63ff88d6
#
_cell.length_a   1.000
_cell.length_b   1.000
_cell.length_c   1.000
_cell.angle_alpha   90.00
_cell.angle_beta   90.00
_cell.angle_gamma   90.00
#
_symmetry.space_group_name_H-M   'P 1'
#
loop_
_entity.id
_entity.type
_entity.pdbx_description
1 polymer ?
#
loop_
_entity_poly.entity_id
_entity_poly.type
_entity_poly.pdbx_seq_one_letter_code
_entity_poly.pdbx_strand_id
1 'polypeptide(L)'
;MPLPGENVTVDGNWTIIMDVDPAVCEFLTIDGSVIIPDTSDRNIECQAIWIRVGSLQAGSAATPFTHNLNIQIDGLKNDPGYVFDPSLEGNKIFVVTGTLSLYGTSPSTISANLTASAFAGNTSLTVDSASGWAIGDEIVIAPSFSSSREYERVSITNVSGNTIYFTPALQYTHYGAPSVTINNTYGILDTRASVGHITRNIKFISGPDSGWGYTLVIYSLWEGINYRAGQAILNSV
;
A
#
# COMPACT_ATOMS: atom_id res chain seq x y z
N MET A 1 7.62 20.67 19.13
CA MET A 1 6.91 20.21 17.94
C MET A 1 7.12 21.24 16.84
N PRO A 2 7.42 20.85 15.61
CA PRO A 2 7.50 21.78 14.49
C PRO A 2 6.14 22.43 14.25
N LEU A 3 6.14 23.60 13.64
CA LEU A 3 4.93 24.28 13.22
C LEU A 3 4.48 23.77 11.84
N PRO A 4 3.18 23.93 11.50
CA PRO A 4 2.71 23.55 10.16
C PRO A 4 3.46 24.29 9.05
N GLY A 5 3.85 23.56 7.99
CA GLY A 5 4.57 24.14 6.84
C GLY A 5 6.07 24.35 7.05
N GLU A 6 6.64 23.85 8.14
CA GLU A 6 8.09 23.94 8.37
C GLU A 6 8.85 22.75 7.75
N ASN A 7 10.11 23.01 7.42
CA ASN A 7 11.06 21.94 7.10
C ASN A 7 11.53 21.30 8.41
N VAL A 8 11.44 19.98 8.49
CA VAL A 8 11.77 19.19 9.68
C VAL A 8 12.94 18.27 9.39
N THR A 9 13.94 18.28 10.26
CA THR A 9 15.06 17.33 10.19
C THR A 9 15.17 16.56 11.50
N VAL A 10 15.17 15.23 11.39
CA VAL A 10 15.51 14.31 12.49
C VAL A 10 17.00 14.05 12.41
N ASP A 11 17.76 14.61 13.36
CA ASP A 11 19.24 14.50 13.37
C ASP A 11 19.72 13.07 13.52
N GLY A 12 20.89 12.76 12.96
CA GLY A 12 21.46 11.42 12.87
C GLY A 12 21.69 10.71 14.22
N ASN A 13 21.83 11.46 15.31
CA ASN A 13 21.98 10.91 16.66
C ASN A 13 20.64 10.72 17.40
N TRP A 14 19.52 11.05 16.78
CA TRP A 14 18.20 10.98 17.43
C TRP A 14 17.48 9.69 17.08
N THR A 15 16.82 9.15 18.10
CA THR A 15 15.76 8.15 17.94
C THR A 15 14.46 8.78 18.41
N ILE A 16 13.57 9.02 17.47
CA ILE A 16 12.25 9.58 17.73
C ILE A 16 11.23 8.45 17.81
N ILE A 17 10.48 8.40 18.89
CA ILE A 17 9.27 7.59 18.99
C ILE A 17 8.10 8.49 18.61
N MET A 18 7.47 8.21 17.48
CA MET A 18 6.35 9.00 16.97
C MET A 18 5.03 8.54 17.62
N ASP A 19 4.83 8.93 18.86
CA ASP A 19 3.64 8.61 19.66
C ASP A 19 2.47 9.58 19.47
N VAL A 20 2.69 10.65 18.71
CA VAL A 20 1.68 11.63 18.26
C VAL A 20 1.93 11.95 16.78
N ASP A 21 0.88 12.35 16.07
CA ASP A 21 1.02 12.79 14.69
C ASP A 21 1.81 14.11 14.64
N PRO A 22 2.81 14.22 13.75
CA PRO A 22 3.51 15.48 13.55
C PRO A 22 2.57 16.52 12.91
N ALA A 23 2.89 17.79 13.06
CA ALA A 23 2.23 18.82 12.24
C ALA A 23 2.55 18.56 10.76
N VAL A 24 1.60 18.95 9.88
CA VAL A 24 1.81 18.91 8.43
C VAL A 24 3.10 19.67 8.08
N CYS A 25 4.04 19.01 7.46
CA CYS A 25 5.34 19.59 7.14
C CYS A 25 5.52 19.87 5.64
N GLU A 26 6.40 20.81 5.32
CA GLU A 26 6.79 21.04 3.93
C GLU A 26 7.77 19.94 3.49
N PHE A 27 8.88 19.78 4.21
CA PHE A 27 9.88 18.78 3.89
C PHE A 27 10.39 18.07 5.14
N LEU A 28 10.28 16.76 5.18
CA LEU A 28 10.79 15.91 6.26
C LEU A 28 12.07 15.21 5.83
N THR A 29 13.18 15.52 6.49
CA THR A 29 14.47 14.82 6.33
C THR A 29 14.72 13.93 7.54
N ILE A 30 15.02 12.65 7.31
CA ILE A 30 15.32 11.67 8.36
C ILE A 30 16.77 11.21 8.22
N ASP A 31 17.64 11.70 9.11
CA ASP A 31 19.03 11.24 9.28
C ASP A 31 19.19 10.31 10.46
N GLY A 32 18.32 10.44 11.47
CA GLY A 32 18.23 9.58 12.63
C GLY A 32 17.23 8.45 12.45
N SER A 33 16.71 7.90 13.53
CA SER A 33 15.72 6.83 13.52
C SER A 33 14.35 7.35 13.93
N VAL A 34 13.32 7.03 13.17
CA VAL A 34 11.93 7.28 13.52
C VAL A 34 11.22 5.94 13.66
N ILE A 35 10.66 5.69 14.83
CA ILE A 35 9.92 4.48 15.16
C ILE A 35 8.47 4.86 15.42
N ILE A 36 7.54 4.23 14.71
CA ILE A 36 6.11 4.41 14.89
C ILE A 36 5.61 3.27 15.79
N PRO A 37 5.23 3.55 17.06
CA PRO A 37 4.74 2.54 17.97
C PRO A 37 3.32 2.10 17.59
N ASP A 38 3.02 0.81 17.71
CA ASP A 38 1.70 0.25 17.42
C ASP A 38 0.72 0.47 18.58
N THR A 39 0.43 1.73 18.89
CA THR A 39 -0.43 2.12 20.03
C THR A 39 -1.73 2.80 19.61
N SER A 40 -1.78 3.37 18.43
CA SER A 40 -2.95 4.01 17.82
C SER A 40 -2.71 4.31 16.35
N ASP A 41 -3.75 4.70 15.63
CA ASP A 41 -3.65 5.19 14.26
C ASP A 41 -2.69 6.38 14.17
N ARG A 42 -1.95 6.49 13.05
CA ARG A 42 -0.97 7.55 12.80
C ARG A 42 -1.06 8.09 11.39
N ASN A 43 -0.74 9.39 11.28
CA ASN A 43 -0.64 10.08 10.01
C ASN A 43 0.68 10.85 9.93
N ILE A 44 1.35 10.75 8.79
CA ILE A 44 2.47 11.60 8.39
C ILE A 44 2.02 12.31 7.13
N GLU A 45 2.07 13.64 7.13
CA GLU A 45 1.62 14.47 6.01
C GLU A 45 2.67 15.54 5.71
N CYS A 46 3.28 15.47 4.54
CA CYS A 46 4.31 16.39 4.07
C CYS A 46 4.24 16.55 2.54
N GLN A 47 4.86 17.61 2.00
CA GLN A 47 5.00 17.76 0.54
C GLN A 47 6.14 16.89 -0.03
N ALA A 48 7.19 16.67 0.77
CA ALA A 48 8.26 15.76 0.42
C ALA A 48 8.82 15.08 1.67
N ILE A 49 9.28 13.83 1.52
CA ILE A 49 9.98 13.07 2.57
C ILE A 49 11.28 12.53 2.01
N TRP A 50 12.36 12.67 2.77
CA TRP A 50 13.65 12.07 2.46
C TRP A 50 14.20 11.29 3.64
N ILE A 51 14.20 9.98 3.57
CA ILE A 51 14.99 9.16 4.47
C ILE A 51 16.41 9.14 3.92
N ARG A 52 17.26 10.07 4.43
CA ARG A 52 18.57 10.36 3.85
C ARG A 52 19.62 9.32 4.26
N VAL A 53 19.87 9.18 5.55
CA VAL A 53 20.80 8.19 6.12
C VAL A 53 20.17 7.38 7.25
N GLY A 54 19.04 7.82 7.74
CA GLY A 54 18.34 7.25 8.88
C GLY A 54 17.38 6.12 8.51
N SER A 55 16.41 5.94 9.37
CA SER A 55 15.38 4.92 9.20
C SER A 55 13.99 5.40 9.62
N LEU A 56 12.97 4.90 8.92
CA LEU A 56 11.57 4.98 9.32
C LEU A 56 11.04 3.56 9.45
N GLN A 57 10.50 3.23 10.63
CA GLN A 57 10.03 1.89 10.94
C GLN A 57 8.62 1.90 11.54
N ALA A 58 7.72 1.04 11.02
CA ALA A 58 6.45 0.68 11.61
C ALA A 58 6.29 -0.83 11.59
N GLY A 59 6.12 -1.43 12.78
CA GLY A 59 6.06 -2.88 12.94
C GLY A 59 7.36 -3.62 12.63
N SER A 60 7.28 -4.93 12.60
CA SER A 60 8.35 -5.86 12.23
C SER A 60 7.76 -7.16 11.68
N ALA A 61 8.59 -8.04 11.12
CA ALA A 61 8.14 -9.36 10.65
C ALA A 61 7.52 -10.21 11.77
N ALA A 62 8.00 -10.06 13.01
CA ALA A 62 7.49 -10.81 14.18
C ALA A 62 6.25 -10.14 14.82
N THR A 63 6.17 -8.82 14.75
CA THR A 63 5.11 -7.99 15.34
C THR A 63 4.66 -6.94 14.31
N PRO A 64 3.79 -7.29 13.36
CA PRO A 64 3.27 -6.33 12.40
C PRO A 64 2.53 -5.18 13.08
N PHE A 65 2.57 -4.01 12.48
CA PHE A 65 1.80 -2.84 12.90
C PHE A 65 0.31 -3.09 12.62
N THR A 66 -0.54 -2.97 13.64
CA THR A 66 -1.96 -3.38 13.58
C THR A 66 -2.93 -2.22 13.42
N HIS A 67 -2.53 -1.00 13.80
CA HIS A 67 -3.31 0.22 13.62
C HIS A 67 -3.19 0.76 12.19
N ASN A 68 -3.92 1.82 11.86
CA ASN A 68 -3.77 2.46 10.55
C ASN A 68 -2.58 3.43 10.55
N LEU A 69 -1.78 3.36 9.50
CA LEU A 69 -0.72 4.33 9.22
C LEU A 69 -0.94 4.91 7.82
N ASN A 70 -1.19 6.21 7.75
CA ASN A 70 -1.24 6.92 6.50
C ASN A 70 0.04 7.75 6.32
N ILE A 71 0.73 7.55 5.20
CA ILE A 71 1.84 8.40 4.78
C ILE A 71 1.36 9.17 3.55
N GLN A 72 1.00 10.43 3.77
CA GLN A 72 0.42 11.30 2.76
C GLN A 72 1.47 12.27 2.23
N ILE A 73 1.57 12.35 0.91
CA ILE A 73 2.42 13.32 0.23
C ILE A 73 1.51 14.32 -0.49
N ASP A 74 1.58 15.56 -0.05
CA ASP A 74 0.81 16.67 -0.59
C ASP A 74 1.55 17.41 -1.70
N GLY A 75 0.91 18.43 -2.27
CA GLY A 75 1.43 19.27 -3.30
C GLY A 75 0.67 19.15 -4.62
N LEU A 76 0.92 20.12 -5.50
CA LEU A 76 0.32 20.20 -6.81
C LEU A 76 1.35 19.80 -7.89
N LYS A 77 0.87 19.35 -9.03
CA LYS A 77 1.72 18.97 -10.17
C LYS A 77 2.76 20.02 -10.57
N ASN A 78 2.40 21.30 -10.41
CA ASN A 78 3.23 22.43 -10.85
C ASN A 78 3.97 23.11 -9.70
N ASP A 79 3.97 22.55 -8.50
CA ASP A 79 4.76 23.06 -7.39
C ASP A 79 6.26 22.95 -7.70
N PRO A 80 7.09 23.81 -7.13
CA PRO A 80 8.55 23.69 -7.26
C PRO A 80 9.04 22.32 -6.80
N GLY A 81 10.02 21.76 -7.51
CA GLY A 81 10.68 20.53 -7.11
C GLY A 81 11.66 20.72 -5.96
N TYR A 82 11.83 19.68 -5.16
CA TYR A 82 12.88 19.57 -4.15
C TYR A 82 14.09 18.89 -4.77
N VAL A 83 15.29 19.41 -4.49
CA VAL A 83 16.56 18.83 -4.95
C VAL A 83 17.11 17.95 -3.83
N PHE A 84 17.19 16.64 -4.07
CA PHE A 84 17.73 15.65 -3.13
C PHE A 84 19.20 15.34 -3.43
N ASP A 85 19.54 15.37 -4.72
CA ASP A 85 20.86 15.14 -5.28
C ASP A 85 20.87 15.82 -6.65
N PRO A 86 22.02 16.22 -7.22
CA PRO A 86 22.07 16.82 -8.55
C PRO A 86 21.41 16.01 -9.68
N SER A 87 21.23 14.70 -9.46
CA SER A 87 20.56 13.79 -10.42
C SER A 87 19.12 13.44 -10.01
N LEU A 88 18.64 13.91 -8.85
CA LEU A 88 17.32 13.59 -8.33
C LEU A 88 16.61 14.85 -7.82
N GLU A 89 15.67 15.32 -8.61
CA GLU A 89 14.79 16.43 -8.31
C GLU A 89 13.34 16.00 -8.51
N GLY A 90 12.43 16.49 -7.70
CA GLY A 90 10.99 16.25 -7.88
C GLY A 90 10.14 16.93 -6.83
N ASN A 91 8.90 17.18 -7.17
CA ASN A 91 7.86 17.58 -6.26
C ASN A 91 6.99 16.36 -5.90
N LYS A 92 6.27 16.42 -4.80
CA LYS A 92 5.36 15.36 -4.37
C LYS A 92 6.08 13.99 -4.38
N ILE A 93 7.17 13.90 -3.64
CA ILE A 93 8.11 12.79 -3.75
C ILE A 93 8.53 12.27 -2.37
N PHE A 94 8.66 10.95 -2.25
CA PHE A 94 9.23 10.27 -1.11
C PHE A 94 10.51 9.55 -1.55
N VAL A 95 11.65 9.99 -1.06
CA VAL A 95 12.98 9.46 -1.41
C VAL A 95 13.54 8.65 -0.26
N VAL A 96 14.07 7.47 -0.57
CA VAL A 96 14.72 6.57 0.38
C VAL A 96 16.14 6.29 -0.08
N THR A 97 17.11 6.87 0.62
CA THR A 97 18.54 6.57 0.51
C THR A 97 19.09 5.96 1.81
N GLY A 98 18.26 5.92 2.84
CA GLY A 98 18.43 5.19 4.09
C GLY A 98 17.57 3.90 4.12
N THR A 99 16.85 3.67 5.23
CA THR A 99 16.05 2.45 5.42
C THR A 99 14.59 2.77 5.71
N LEU A 100 13.68 2.21 4.90
CA LEU A 100 12.24 2.21 5.14
C LEU A 100 11.79 0.78 5.47
N SER A 101 11.19 0.56 6.63
CA SER A 101 10.73 -0.75 7.09
C SER A 101 9.29 -0.67 7.56
N LEU A 102 8.35 -1.12 6.73
CA LEU A 102 6.93 -1.10 7.02
C LEU A 102 6.36 -2.52 6.95
N TYR A 103 5.82 -2.98 8.08
CA TYR A 103 5.18 -4.28 8.22
C TYR A 103 3.76 -4.08 8.72
N GLY A 104 2.81 -4.09 7.80
CA GLY A 104 1.39 -4.06 8.11
C GLY A 104 0.78 -5.45 8.30
N THR A 105 -0.52 -5.48 8.47
CA THR A 105 -1.31 -6.71 8.58
C THR A 105 -1.93 -7.10 7.25
N SER A 106 -2.09 -8.40 7.04
CA SER A 106 -2.87 -8.95 5.93
C SER A 106 -3.67 -10.16 6.40
N PRO A 107 -4.80 -10.48 5.76
CA PRO A 107 -5.52 -11.71 6.05
C PRO A 107 -4.70 -12.94 5.71
N SER A 108 -5.08 -14.09 6.26
CA SER A 108 -4.43 -15.37 5.96
C SER A 108 -4.55 -15.74 4.48
N THR A 109 -5.66 -15.35 3.85
CA THR A 109 -5.89 -15.51 2.40
C THR A 109 -5.81 -14.14 1.74
N ILE A 110 -4.75 -13.88 0.99
CA ILE A 110 -4.59 -12.61 0.23
C ILE A 110 -5.17 -12.69 -1.18
N SER A 111 -5.36 -13.89 -1.69
CA SER A 111 -5.94 -14.16 -3.01
C SER A 111 -6.68 -15.50 -2.99
N ALA A 112 -7.81 -15.56 -3.66
CA ALA A 112 -8.67 -16.71 -3.79
C ALA A 112 -9.22 -16.80 -5.21
N ASN A 113 -9.78 -17.97 -5.61
CA ASN A 113 -10.43 -18.11 -6.90
C ASN A 113 -11.93 -18.36 -6.73
N LEU A 114 -12.73 -17.89 -7.67
CA LEU A 114 -14.17 -18.18 -7.67
C LEU A 114 -14.43 -19.69 -7.74
N THR A 115 -15.39 -20.19 -6.96
CA THR A 115 -15.85 -21.58 -7.02
C THR A 115 -17.10 -21.75 -7.87
N ALA A 116 -17.79 -20.65 -8.17
CA ALA A 116 -18.94 -20.56 -9.08
C ALA A 116 -18.90 -19.22 -9.80
N SER A 117 -19.45 -19.16 -11.01
CA SER A 117 -19.53 -17.91 -11.77
C SER A 117 -20.40 -16.88 -11.03
N ALA A 118 -19.91 -15.64 -10.97
CA ALA A 118 -20.63 -14.50 -10.44
C ALA A 118 -21.11 -13.63 -11.61
N PHE A 119 -22.43 -13.43 -11.70
CA PHE A 119 -23.04 -12.74 -12.84
C PHE A 119 -23.21 -11.25 -12.56
N ALA A 120 -23.24 -10.45 -13.62
CA ALA A 120 -23.61 -9.04 -13.54
C ALA A 120 -24.93 -8.90 -12.74
N GLY A 121 -24.99 -7.93 -11.84
CA GLY A 121 -26.07 -7.71 -10.91
C GLY A 121 -25.97 -8.48 -9.59
N ASN A 122 -25.07 -9.45 -9.45
CA ASN A 122 -24.87 -10.14 -8.18
C ASN A 122 -24.24 -9.20 -7.13
N THR A 123 -24.62 -9.39 -5.86
CA THR A 123 -24.04 -8.74 -4.67
C THR A 123 -23.35 -9.76 -3.76
N SER A 124 -23.12 -10.97 -4.26
CA SER A 124 -22.35 -12.01 -3.56
C SER A 124 -21.60 -12.88 -4.56
N LEU A 125 -20.52 -13.49 -4.08
CA LEU A 125 -19.71 -14.47 -4.79
C LEU A 125 -19.22 -15.54 -3.81
N THR A 126 -18.76 -16.68 -4.32
CA THR A 126 -18.17 -17.75 -3.51
C THR A 126 -16.75 -18.04 -3.99
N VAL A 127 -15.82 -18.08 -3.06
CA VAL A 127 -14.39 -18.34 -3.30
C VAL A 127 -13.94 -19.65 -2.67
N ASP A 128 -12.76 -20.13 -3.02
CA ASP A 128 -12.18 -21.33 -2.43
C ASP A 128 -11.64 -21.10 -1.01
N SER A 129 -11.27 -19.87 -0.66
CA SER A 129 -10.92 -19.46 0.71
C SER A 129 -11.15 -17.97 0.93
N ALA A 130 -11.80 -17.61 2.03
CA ALA A 130 -11.97 -16.23 2.51
C ALA A 130 -11.42 -16.06 3.93
N SER A 131 -10.42 -16.84 4.30
CA SER A 131 -9.86 -16.84 5.66
C SER A 131 -9.24 -15.50 6.00
N GLY A 132 -9.76 -14.86 7.06
CA GLY A 132 -9.30 -13.56 7.54
C GLY A 132 -9.93 -12.36 6.84
N TRP A 133 -10.85 -12.55 5.88
CA TRP A 133 -11.61 -11.45 5.27
C TRP A 133 -12.71 -10.97 6.21
N ALA A 134 -12.92 -9.66 6.28
CA ALA A 134 -13.85 -9.04 7.21
C ALA A 134 -14.78 -8.01 6.55
N ILE A 135 -15.83 -7.64 7.26
CA ILE A 135 -16.73 -6.55 6.85
C ILE A 135 -15.94 -5.25 6.79
N GLY A 136 -16.11 -4.50 5.72
CA GLY A 136 -15.40 -3.24 5.44
C GLY A 136 -14.13 -3.43 4.61
N ASP A 137 -13.65 -4.66 4.43
CA ASP A 137 -12.54 -4.92 3.53
C ASP A 137 -12.92 -4.67 2.07
N GLU A 138 -11.93 -4.33 1.27
CA GLU A 138 -12.06 -4.20 -0.18
C GLU A 138 -11.38 -5.37 -0.88
N ILE A 139 -12.07 -5.86 -1.88
CA ILE A 139 -11.57 -6.91 -2.78
C ILE A 139 -11.62 -6.45 -4.22
N VAL A 140 -10.72 -6.98 -5.03
CA VAL A 140 -10.71 -6.81 -6.48
C VAL A 140 -10.97 -8.15 -7.14
N ILE A 141 -11.90 -8.18 -8.09
CA ILE A 141 -12.26 -9.37 -8.86
C ILE A 141 -11.65 -9.21 -10.25
N ALA A 142 -10.83 -10.20 -10.63
CA ALA A 142 -10.15 -10.18 -11.93
C ALA A 142 -11.15 -10.35 -13.09
N PRO A 143 -10.90 -9.75 -14.26
CA PRO A 143 -11.74 -9.95 -15.45
C PRO A 143 -11.63 -11.40 -15.93
N SER A 144 -12.70 -11.89 -16.52
CA SER A 144 -12.77 -13.24 -17.10
C SER A 144 -12.71 -13.25 -18.63
N PHE A 145 -12.83 -12.07 -19.25
CA PHE A 145 -12.78 -11.91 -20.69
C PHE A 145 -11.53 -11.14 -21.14
N SER A 146 -11.39 -10.90 -22.42
CA SER A 146 -10.20 -10.27 -23.01
C SER A 146 -9.99 -8.81 -22.61
N SER A 147 -10.98 -8.16 -22.01
CA SER A 147 -10.89 -6.76 -21.56
C SER A 147 -10.34 -6.68 -20.14
N SER A 148 -9.13 -6.18 -19.99
CA SER A 148 -8.55 -5.89 -18.67
C SER A 148 -9.32 -4.81 -17.88
N ARG A 149 -10.22 -4.07 -18.52
CA ARG A 149 -11.03 -3.03 -17.88
C ARG A 149 -12.26 -3.56 -17.16
N GLU A 150 -12.54 -4.86 -17.27
CA GLU A 150 -13.67 -5.51 -16.61
C GLU A 150 -13.31 -6.05 -15.21
N TYR A 151 -12.19 -5.61 -14.62
CA TYR A 151 -11.96 -5.82 -13.20
C TYR A 151 -12.94 -5.00 -12.37
N GLU A 152 -13.35 -5.53 -11.22
CA GLU A 152 -14.26 -4.83 -10.32
C GLU A 152 -13.69 -4.77 -8.90
N ARG A 153 -13.85 -3.60 -8.28
CA ARG A 153 -13.48 -3.35 -6.89
C ARG A 153 -14.76 -3.16 -6.09
N VAL A 154 -14.93 -3.93 -5.03
CA VAL A 154 -16.12 -3.93 -4.19
C VAL A 154 -15.77 -3.99 -2.71
N SER A 155 -16.65 -3.47 -1.86
CA SER A 155 -16.48 -3.49 -0.40
C SER A 155 -17.30 -4.59 0.21
N ILE A 156 -16.71 -5.37 1.11
CA ILE A 156 -17.35 -6.49 1.80
C ILE A 156 -18.36 -5.96 2.80
N THR A 157 -19.60 -6.43 2.71
CA THR A 157 -20.69 -6.11 3.64
C THR A 157 -21.02 -7.24 4.59
N ASN A 158 -20.69 -8.50 4.22
CA ASN A 158 -20.81 -9.67 5.08
C ASN A 158 -19.92 -10.81 4.56
N VAL A 159 -19.51 -11.69 5.46
CA VAL A 159 -18.76 -12.92 5.15
C VAL A 159 -19.46 -14.09 5.84
N SER A 160 -19.83 -15.13 5.07
CA SER A 160 -20.45 -16.35 5.58
C SER A 160 -19.71 -17.57 5.01
N GLY A 161 -18.75 -18.08 5.77
CA GLY A 161 -17.83 -19.09 5.27
C GLY A 161 -17.03 -18.54 4.09
N ASN A 162 -17.13 -19.19 2.93
CA ASN A 162 -16.48 -18.76 1.70
C ASN A 162 -17.40 -17.94 0.77
N THR A 163 -18.60 -17.57 1.23
CA THR A 163 -19.50 -16.67 0.51
C THR A 163 -19.30 -15.25 1.00
N ILE A 164 -18.99 -14.36 0.09
CA ILE A 164 -18.70 -12.95 0.32
C ILE A 164 -19.87 -12.13 -0.23
N TYR A 165 -20.45 -11.30 0.61
CA TYR A 165 -21.46 -10.31 0.23
C TYR A 165 -20.76 -8.94 0.14
N PHE A 166 -21.15 -8.13 -0.83
CA PHE A 166 -20.46 -6.88 -1.11
C PHE A 166 -21.36 -5.81 -1.76
N THR A 167 -20.82 -4.63 -1.86
CA THR A 167 -21.40 -3.49 -2.58
C THR A 167 -20.29 -2.74 -3.34
N PRO A 168 -20.54 -2.14 -4.51
CA PRO A 168 -21.79 -2.23 -5.31
C PRO A 168 -22.00 -3.61 -5.93
N ALA A 169 -23.17 -3.82 -6.57
CA ALA A 169 -23.44 -5.01 -7.38
C ALA A 169 -22.50 -5.07 -8.59
N LEU A 170 -22.14 -6.27 -9.02
CA LEU A 170 -21.25 -6.49 -10.17
C LEU A 170 -21.84 -5.89 -11.46
N GLN A 171 -21.00 -5.26 -12.25
CA GLN A 171 -21.33 -4.76 -13.59
C GLN A 171 -21.03 -5.81 -14.66
N TYR A 172 -20.07 -6.69 -14.41
CA TYR A 172 -19.60 -7.71 -15.35
C TYR A 172 -19.81 -9.13 -14.78
N THR A 173 -19.73 -10.12 -15.67
CA THR A 173 -19.76 -11.53 -15.29
C THR A 173 -18.33 -12.04 -15.12
N HIS A 174 -18.07 -12.67 -13.98
CA HIS A 174 -16.79 -13.28 -13.65
C HIS A 174 -16.92 -14.81 -13.62
N TYR A 175 -16.03 -15.48 -14.34
CA TYR A 175 -16.13 -16.90 -14.58
C TYR A 175 -15.51 -17.69 -13.42
N GLY A 176 -16.28 -18.63 -12.87
CA GLY A 176 -15.86 -19.50 -11.77
C GLY A 176 -16.08 -20.99 -12.06
N ALA A 177 -16.10 -21.38 -13.34
CA ALA A 177 -16.23 -22.80 -13.70
C ALA A 177 -15.01 -23.60 -13.25
N PRO A 178 -15.17 -24.91 -13.01
CA PRO A 178 -14.04 -25.75 -12.63
C PRO A 178 -12.98 -25.76 -13.72
N SER A 179 -11.74 -25.94 -13.29
CA SER A 179 -10.54 -26.08 -14.13
C SER A 179 -10.75 -27.06 -15.29
N VAL A 180 -10.26 -26.71 -16.46
CA VAL A 180 -10.31 -27.56 -17.64
C VAL A 180 -9.05 -28.43 -17.70
N THR A 181 -9.22 -29.75 -17.70
CA THR A 181 -8.10 -30.65 -17.99
C THR A 181 -7.79 -30.59 -19.48
N ILE A 182 -6.60 -30.09 -19.85
CA ILE A 182 -6.20 -29.97 -21.26
C ILE A 182 -5.91 -31.38 -21.81
N ASN A 183 -5.12 -32.16 -21.10
CA ASN A 183 -4.94 -33.61 -21.22
C ASN A 183 -4.06 -34.11 -20.06
N ASN A 184 -3.87 -35.44 -19.96
CA ASN A 184 -3.06 -36.02 -18.89
C ASN A 184 -1.56 -35.64 -18.95
N THR A 185 -1.10 -35.06 -20.07
CA THR A 185 0.30 -34.65 -20.28
C THR A 185 0.55 -33.21 -19.90
N TYR A 186 -0.42 -32.30 -20.13
CA TYR A 186 -0.26 -30.85 -19.93
C TYR A 186 -0.92 -30.32 -18.65
N GLY A 187 -1.63 -31.20 -17.91
CA GLY A 187 -2.20 -30.84 -16.63
C GLY A 187 -3.54 -30.08 -16.71
N ILE A 188 -3.84 -29.35 -15.67
CA ILE A 188 -5.11 -28.65 -15.46
C ILE A 188 -4.89 -27.15 -15.72
N LEU A 189 -5.72 -26.56 -16.57
CA LEU A 189 -5.79 -25.11 -16.74
C LEU A 189 -6.89 -24.57 -15.82
N ASP A 190 -6.51 -23.78 -14.83
CA ASP A 190 -7.46 -23.03 -14.01
C ASP A 190 -7.80 -21.72 -14.72
N THR A 191 -9.05 -21.58 -15.14
CA THR A 191 -9.57 -20.39 -15.84
C THR A 191 -10.51 -19.56 -14.96
N ARG A 192 -10.59 -19.89 -13.68
CA ARG A 192 -11.44 -19.16 -12.73
C ARG A 192 -10.91 -17.76 -12.51
N ALA A 193 -11.83 -16.78 -12.37
CA ALA A 193 -11.44 -15.44 -11.98
C ALA A 193 -10.84 -15.47 -10.57
N SER A 194 -9.71 -14.80 -10.42
CA SER A 194 -9.08 -14.58 -9.12
C SER A 194 -9.71 -13.38 -8.41
N VAL A 195 -9.78 -13.47 -7.10
CA VAL A 195 -10.25 -12.42 -6.21
C VAL A 195 -9.14 -12.06 -5.25
N GLY A 196 -8.65 -10.82 -5.32
CA GLY A 196 -7.57 -10.32 -4.46
C GLY A 196 -8.10 -9.47 -3.32
N HIS A 197 -7.61 -9.70 -2.11
CA HIS A 197 -7.87 -8.84 -0.96
C HIS A 197 -6.90 -7.65 -1.00
N ILE A 198 -7.43 -6.42 -1.04
CA ILE A 198 -6.65 -5.20 -1.26
C ILE A 198 -6.65 -4.23 -0.07
N THR A 199 -7.40 -4.50 0.99
CA THR A 199 -7.34 -3.68 2.21
C THR A 199 -5.97 -3.82 2.87
N ARG A 200 -5.38 -2.67 3.19
CA ARG A 200 -4.12 -2.58 3.95
C ARG A 200 -4.28 -1.51 5.02
N ASN A 201 -3.63 -1.72 6.15
CA ASN A 201 -3.63 -0.78 7.25
C ASN A 201 -2.50 0.26 7.16
N ILE A 202 -1.42 -0.04 6.44
CA ILE A 202 -0.39 0.95 6.10
C ILE A 202 -0.65 1.41 4.66
N LYS A 203 -0.78 2.71 4.46
CA LYS A 203 -1.18 3.29 3.17
C LYS A 203 -0.28 4.45 2.79
N PHE A 204 0.12 4.46 1.54
CA PHE A 204 0.71 5.61 0.89
C PHE A 204 -0.40 6.37 0.16
N ILE A 205 -0.61 7.62 0.54
CA ILE A 205 -1.74 8.44 0.08
C ILE A 205 -1.20 9.65 -0.68
N SER A 206 -1.77 9.94 -1.82
CA SER A 206 -1.57 11.21 -2.50
C SER A 206 -2.56 12.22 -1.97
N GLY A 207 -2.11 13.39 -1.59
CA GLY A 207 -2.97 14.50 -1.18
C GLY A 207 -3.88 14.99 -2.31
N PRO A 208 -4.74 15.99 -2.04
CA PRO A 208 -5.97 16.28 -2.79
C PRO A 208 -5.82 16.77 -4.24
N ASP A 209 -4.63 16.77 -4.83
CA ASP A 209 -4.49 17.10 -6.25
C ASP A 209 -5.01 15.95 -7.11
N SER A 210 -6.23 16.12 -7.63
CA SER A 210 -6.90 15.10 -8.43
C SER A 210 -6.15 14.81 -9.73
N GLY A 211 -5.74 13.55 -9.90
CA GLY A 211 -5.09 13.06 -11.11
C GLY A 211 -3.56 13.14 -11.12
N TRP A 212 -2.93 13.65 -10.05
CA TRP A 212 -1.50 13.63 -9.86
C TRP A 212 -1.13 12.82 -8.62
N GLY A 213 -0.51 11.66 -8.81
CA GLY A 213 0.04 10.83 -7.74
C GLY A 213 1.33 11.41 -7.18
N TYR A 214 1.97 10.68 -6.29
CA TYR A 214 3.34 10.96 -5.87
C TYR A 214 4.28 9.83 -6.28
N THR A 215 5.59 10.09 -6.20
CA THR A 215 6.62 9.10 -6.55
C THR A 215 7.35 8.65 -5.29
N LEU A 216 7.39 7.33 -5.04
CA LEU A 216 8.29 6.72 -4.07
C LEU A 216 9.54 6.24 -4.81
N VAL A 217 10.70 6.77 -4.43
CA VAL A 217 11.99 6.46 -5.05
C VAL A 217 12.92 5.81 -4.04
N ILE A 218 13.32 4.57 -4.28
CA ILE A 218 14.42 3.93 -3.55
C ILE A 218 15.68 4.14 -4.39
N TYR A 219 16.61 4.92 -3.88
CA TYR A 219 17.73 5.44 -4.65
C TYR A 219 19.07 5.15 -3.99
N SER A 220 20.09 4.90 -4.79
CA SER A 220 21.46 4.74 -4.32
C SER A 220 22.29 5.91 -4.81
N LEU A 221 23.00 6.54 -3.90
CA LEU A 221 23.84 7.71 -4.23
C LEU A 221 25.25 7.59 -3.70
N TRP A 222 26.16 8.33 -4.34
CA TRP A 222 27.52 8.56 -3.88
C TRP A 222 27.61 9.94 -3.23
N GLU A 223 28.02 9.98 -1.97
CA GLU A 223 28.27 11.22 -1.25
C GLU A 223 29.77 11.30 -0.94
N GLY A 224 30.52 11.95 -1.80
CA GLY A 224 31.97 11.92 -1.77
C GLY A 224 32.53 10.51 -2.02
N ILE A 225 33.17 9.92 -1.01
CA ILE A 225 33.67 8.53 -1.04
C ILE A 225 32.67 7.51 -0.47
N ASN A 226 31.55 7.96 0.07
CA ASN A 226 30.56 7.09 0.72
C ASN A 226 29.47 6.70 -0.28
N TYR A 227 29.31 5.40 -0.46
CA TYR A 227 28.17 4.84 -1.19
C TYR A 227 27.03 4.54 -0.22
N ARG A 228 25.83 5.00 -0.56
CA ARG A 228 24.60 4.74 0.19
C ARG A 228 23.61 4.03 -0.72
N ALA A 229 23.09 2.92 -0.26
CA ALA A 229 22.02 2.18 -0.95
C ALA A 229 20.73 2.29 -0.15
N GLY A 230 19.73 2.93 -0.71
CA GLY A 230 18.39 2.95 -0.14
C GLY A 230 17.83 1.53 -0.05
N GLN A 231 17.15 1.24 1.06
CA GLN A 231 16.48 -0.04 1.29
C GLN A 231 15.03 0.19 1.69
N ALA A 232 14.12 -0.56 1.10
CA ALA A 232 12.73 -0.54 1.50
C ALA A 232 12.20 -1.97 1.69
N ILE A 233 11.57 -2.22 2.83
CA ILE A 233 10.81 -3.42 3.13
C ILE A 233 9.35 -2.98 3.28
N LEU A 234 8.52 -3.38 2.34
CA LEU A 234 7.09 -3.08 2.31
C LEU A 234 6.34 -4.42 2.38
N ASN A 235 5.87 -4.77 3.57
CA ASN A 235 5.12 -5.99 3.80
C ASN A 235 3.68 -5.64 4.19
N SER A 236 2.70 -6.09 3.42
CA SER A 236 1.27 -5.81 3.64
C SER A 236 0.94 -4.31 3.73
N VAL A 237 1.49 -3.55 2.79
CA VAL A 237 1.35 -2.10 2.64
C VAL A 237 0.49 -1.77 1.41
#